data_b0feb1960b3b08aebb2389d30775fb67
#
_entry.id   b0feb1960b3b08aebb2389d30775fb67
#
_cell.length_a   1.000
_cell.length_b   1.000
_cell.length_c   1.000
_cell.angle_alpha   90.00
_cell.angle_beta   90.00
_cell.angle_gamma   90.00
#
_symmetry.space_group_name_H-M   'P 1'
#
loop_
_entity.id
_entity.type
_entity.pdbx_description
1 polymer ?
#
loop_
_entity_poly.entity_id
_entity_poly.type
_entity_poly.pdbx_seq_one_letter_code
_entity_poly.pdbx_strand_id
1 'polypeptide(L)'
;MKSKDTFFSKKYSLNCRGKLINLSTPKIMGILNVTPDSFYDGGKFRTKKEILKKTGQMIKEGASIIDVGAYSSRPGAENITPEEEIKRLRTALDAIRTDFPDVIISVDTFRSQVALMAVKDYEVDIINDISAGAAD
;
A
#
# COMPACT_ATOMS: atom_id res chain seq x y z
N MET A 1 -30.26 -10.89 37.67
CA MET A 1 -29.22 -9.88 37.32
C MET A 1 -28.85 -10.04 35.84
N LYS A 2 -29.42 -9.22 34.98
CA LYS A 2 -29.10 -9.28 33.53
C LYS A 2 -27.74 -8.67 33.35
N SER A 3 -26.76 -9.45 32.86
CA SER A 3 -25.47 -8.94 32.42
C SER A 3 -25.73 -7.94 31.28
N LYS A 4 -25.30 -6.73 31.46
CA LYS A 4 -25.24 -5.76 30.35
C LYS A 4 -24.11 -6.24 29.44
N ASP A 5 -24.44 -7.06 28.44
CA ASP A 5 -23.57 -7.28 27.30
C ASP A 5 -23.42 -5.94 26.62
N THR A 6 -22.31 -5.28 26.94
CA THR A 6 -21.87 -4.09 26.19
C THR A 6 -21.45 -4.60 24.83
N PHE A 7 -22.37 -4.64 23.90
CA PHE A 7 -22.07 -4.84 22.49
C PHE A 7 -21.23 -3.65 22.03
N PHE A 8 -19.91 -3.79 22.12
CA PHE A 8 -19.03 -2.96 21.31
C PHE A 8 -19.33 -3.32 19.87
N SER A 9 -20.13 -2.51 19.19
CA SER A 9 -20.32 -2.67 17.76
C SER A 9 -18.95 -2.52 17.11
N LYS A 10 -18.39 -3.63 16.62
CA LYS A 10 -17.14 -3.61 15.86
C LYS A 10 -17.37 -2.70 14.68
N LYS A 11 -16.68 -1.56 14.65
CA LYS A 11 -16.73 -0.65 13.51
C LYS A 11 -15.91 -1.26 12.39
N TYR A 12 -16.58 -1.84 11.41
CA TYR A 12 -15.97 -2.39 10.21
C TYR A 12 -15.91 -1.34 9.10
N SER A 13 -15.40 -0.16 9.40
CA SER A 13 -15.26 0.92 8.42
C SER A 13 -13.94 1.63 8.54
N LEU A 14 -13.35 1.97 7.40
CA LEU A 14 -12.19 2.83 7.27
C LEU A 14 -12.60 4.15 6.62
N ASN A 15 -12.05 5.25 7.10
CA ASN A 15 -12.16 6.54 6.42
C ASN A 15 -10.94 6.72 5.52
N CYS A 16 -11.16 6.69 4.22
CA CYS A 16 -10.13 6.89 3.20
C CYS A 16 -10.42 8.19 2.45
N ARG A 17 -9.73 9.26 2.75
CA ARG A 17 -9.91 10.60 2.15
C ARG A 17 -11.38 11.06 2.12
N GLY A 18 -12.07 10.93 3.26
CA GLY A 18 -13.48 11.29 3.39
C GLY A 18 -14.50 10.27 2.86
N LYS A 19 -14.04 9.17 2.23
CA LYS A 19 -14.90 8.04 1.84
C LYS A 19 -14.88 6.97 2.95
N LEU A 20 -16.04 6.59 3.43
CA LEU A 20 -16.18 5.46 4.36
C LEU A 20 -16.19 4.15 3.57
N ILE A 21 -15.21 3.31 3.84
CA ILE A 21 -15.11 1.97 3.26
C ILE A 21 -15.69 0.98 4.28
N ASN A 22 -16.75 0.30 3.89
CA ASN A 22 -17.37 -0.73 4.70
C ASN A 22 -16.59 -2.05 4.58
N LEU A 23 -16.03 -2.53 5.70
CA LEU A 23 -15.27 -3.78 5.77
C LEU A 23 -16.11 -4.95 6.30
N SER A 24 -17.42 -4.79 6.47
CA SER A 24 -18.30 -5.92 6.82
C SER A 24 -18.33 -6.99 5.73
N THR A 25 -18.10 -6.57 4.49
CA THR A 25 -17.77 -7.46 3.37
C THR A 25 -16.26 -7.42 3.13
N PRO A 26 -15.57 -8.57 3.05
CA PRO A 26 -14.15 -8.62 2.77
C PRO A 26 -13.75 -7.85 1.52
N LYS A 27 -12.64 -7.14 1.57
CA LYS A 27 -12.05 -6.41 0.44
C LYS A 27 -10.77 -7.07 0.01
N ILE A 28 -10.47 -7.03 -1.27
CA ILE A 28 -9.24 -7.58 -1.84
C ILE A 28 -8.21 -6.47 -1.91
N MET A 29 -7.03 -6.74 -1.34
CA MET A 29 -5.86 -5.88 -1.43
C MET A 29 -4.88 -6.52 -2.43
N GLY A 30 -4.66 -5.84 -3.55
CA GLY A 30 -3.69 -6.25 -4.56
C GLY A 30 -2.29 -5.76 -4.17
N ILE A 31 -1.31 -6.65 -4.15
CA ILE A 31 0.08 -6.33 -3.78
C ILE A 31 0.89 -5.95 -5.02
N LEU A 32 1.44 -4.75 -5.01
CA LEU A 32 2.31 -4.21 -6.05
C LEU A 32 3.71 -3.95 -5.50
N ASN A 33 4.61 -4.91 -5.68
CA ASN A 33 6.01 -4.73 -5.32
C ASN A 33 6.75 -3.99 -6.44
N VAL A 34 7.44 -2.91 -6.10
CA VAL A 34 8.30 -2.12 -7.00
C VAL A 34 9.77 -2.30 -6.65
N THR A 35 10.15 -3.50 -6.21
CA THR A 35 11.53 -3.91 -5.95
C THR A 35 12.14 -4.50 -7.21
N PRO A 36 13.47 -4.39 -7.43
CA PRO A 36 14.16 -5.03 -8.55
C PRO A 36 13.98 -6.56 -8.56
N ASP A 37 13.94 -7.17 -7.36
CA ASP A 37 13.83 -8.64 -7.18
C ASP A 37 12.44 -9.19 -7.50
N SER A 38 11.44 -8.33 -7.69
CA SER A 38 10.06 -8.73 -8.00
C SER A 38 9.91 -9.25 -9.44
N PHE A 39 11.02 -9.29 -10.21
CA PHE A 39 11.02 -9.59 -11.63
C PHE A 39 11.99 -10.71 -11.99
N TYR A 40 11.44 -11.70 -12.63
CA TYR A 40 12.18 -12.75 -13.34
C TYR A 40 12.98 -12.21 -14.55
N ASP A 41 12.84 -10.92 -14.88
CA ASP A 41 13.43 -10.30 -16.06
C ASP A 41 14.58 -9.34 -15.73
N GLY A 42 15.62 -9.84 -15.08
CA GLY A 42 16.95 -9.19 -15.12
C GLY A 42 17.08 -7.85 -14.36
N GLY A 43 16.39 -7.65 -13.24
CA GLY A 43 16.73 -6.59 -12.29
C GLY A 43 16.39 -5.16 -12.70
N LYS A 44 15.52 -4.97 -13.67
CA LYS A 44 15.04 -3.63 -14.07
C LYS A 44 13.86 -3.19 -13.21
N PHE A 45 13.89 -1.93 -12.76
CA PHE A 45 12.73 -1.28 -12.14
C PHE A 45 11.51 -1.40 -13.04
N ARG A 46 10.31 -1.60 -12.44
CA ARG A 46 9.06 -1.49 -13.20
C ARG A 46 8.98 -0.12 -13.84
N THR A 47 8.82 -0.12 -15.14
CA THR A 47 8.49 1.09 -15.85
C THR A 47 7.11 1.57 -15.41
N LYS A 48 6.86 2.87 -15.55
CA LYS A 48 5.52 3.45 -15.32
C LYS A 48 4.43 2.64 -16.03
N LYS A 49 4.69 2.20 -17.26
CA LYS A 49 3.77 1.40 -18.07
C LYS A 49 3.43 0.04 -17.42
N GLU A 50 4.43 -0.64 -16.87
CA GLU A 50 4.23 -1.93 -16.20
C GLU A 50 3.46 -1.78 -14.89
N ILE A 51 3.78 -0.73 -14.11
CA ILE A 51 3.06 -0.38 -12.89
C ILE A 51 1.58 -0.16 -13.20
N LEU A 52 1.26 0.67 -14.19
CA LEU A 52 -0.12 0.97 -14.59
C LEU A 52 -0.84 -0.27 -15.13
N LYS A 53 -0.17 -1.06 -15.96
CA LYS A 53 -0.73 -2.32 -16.47
C LYS A 53 -1.10 -3.28 -15.34
N LYS A 54 -0.18 -3.48 -14.38
CA LYS A 54 -0.40 -4.39 -13.25
C LYS A 54 -1.50 -3.86 -12.32
N THR A 55 -1.47 -2.57 -12.02
CA THR A 55 -2.50 -1.91 -11.20
C THR A 55 -3.89 -2.05 -11.84
N GLY A 56 -4.02 -1.72 -13.13
CA GLY A 56 -5.29 -1.84 -13.85
C GLY A 56 -5.79 -3.28 -13.91
N GLN A 57 -4.89 -4.26 -14.07
CA GLN A 57 -5.25 -5.68 -14.03
C GLN A 57 -5.81 -6.08 -12.66
N MET A 58 -5.13 -5.72 -11.56
CA MET A 58 -5.60 -6.03 -10.21
C MET A 58 -6.97 -5.41 -9.90
N ILE A 59 -7.19 -4.15 -10.31
CA ILE A 59 -8.48 -3.48 -10.15
C ILE A 59 -9.57 -4.23 -10.94
N LYS A 60 -9.29 -4.60 -12.19
CA LYS A 60 -10.22 -5.36 -13.04
C LYS A 60 -10.55 -6.73 -12.45
N GLU A 61 -9.61 -7.36 -11.77
CA GLU A 61 -9.77 -8.65 -11.10
C GLU A 61 -10.46 -8.55 -9.73
N GLY A 62 -10.80 -7.33 -9.27
CA GLY A 62 -11.60 -7.08 -8.07
C GLY A 62 -10.85 -6.50 -6.88
N ALA A 63 -9.58 -6.09 -7.04
CA ALA A 63 -8.88 -5.39 -5.97
C ALA A 63 -9.54 -4.03 -5.69
N SER A 64 -9.82 -3.78 -4.42
CA SER A 64 -10.35 -2.50 -3.92
C SER A 64 -9.27 -1.61 -3.35
N ILE A 65 -8.13 -2.20 -2.99
CA ILE A 65 -6.98 -1.54 -2.38
C ILE A 65 -5.74 -2.01 -3.12
N ILE A 66 -4.81 -1.10 -3.40
CA ILE A 66 -3.50 -1.43 -3.97
C ILE A 66 -2.43 -1.13 -2.91
N ASP A 67 -1.72 -2.17 -2.49
CA ASP A 67 -0.65 -2.09 -1.50
C ASP A 67 0.70 -2.02 -2.22
N VAL A 68 1.35 -0.86 -2.14
CA VAL A 68 2.59 -0.56 -2.86
C VAL A 68 3.77 -0.71 -1.92
N GLY A 69 4.70 -1.60 -2.24
CA GLY A 69 5.92 -1.83 -1.48
C GLY A 69 7.17 -1.69 -2.34
N ALA A 70 8.19 -1.00 -1.82
CA ALA A 70 9.48 -0.79 -2.49
C ALA A 70 10.66 -1.40 -1.76
N TYR A 71 10.43 -1.97 -0.59
CA TYR A 71 11.40 -2.68 0.23
C TYR A 71 11.08 -4.17 0.26
N SER A 72 12.08 -5.03 0.18
CA SER A 72 11.90 -6.48 0.31
C SER A 72 12.38 -6.95 1.67
N SER A 73 11.49 -7.57 2.43
CA SER A 73 11.81 -8.24 3.71
C SER A 73 12.27 -9.70 3.55
N ARG A 74 12.45 -10.16 2.30
CA ARG A 74 12.90 -11.53 2.05
C ARG A 74 14.33 -11.75 2.55
N PRO A 75 14.67 -12.93 3.11
CA PRO A 75 16.05 -13.27 3.43
C PRO A 75 16.95 -13.13 2.19
N GLY A 76 18.07 -12.41 2.33
CA GLY A 76 19.00 -12.15 1.22
C GLY A 76 18.61 -10.99 0.29
N ALA A 77 17.51 -10.29 0.55
CA ALA A 77 17.18 -9.08 -0.18
C ALA A 77 18.17 -7.94 0.17
N GLU A 78 18.45 -7.11 -0.82
CA GLU A 78 19.32 -5.95 -0.64
C GLU A 78 18.69 -4.93 0.31
N ASN A 79 19.46 -4.51 1.31
CA ASN A 79 19.05 -3.43 2.21
C ASN A 79 19.17 -2.09 1.47
N ILE A 80 18.04 -1.45 1.21
CA ILE A 80 18.01 -0.14 0.57
C ILE A 80 17.89 0.98 1.59
N THR A 81 18.42 2.16 1.23
CA THR A 81 18.27 3.35 2.07
C THR A 81 16.83 3.88 2.01
N PRO A 82 16.39 4.67 3.01
CA PRO A 82 15.09 5.34 2.97
C PRO A 82 14.90 6.20 1.71
N GLU A 83 15.96 6.86 1.24
CA GLU A 83 15.94 7.71 0.05
C GLU A 83 15.69 6.90 -1.22
N GLU A 84 16.30 5.73 -1.34
CA GLU A 84 16.05 4.83 -2.46
C GLU A 84 14.63 4.26 -2.43
N GLU A 85 14.13 3.89 -1.24
CA GLU A 85 12.75 3.45 -1.05
C GLU A 85 11.76 4.55 -1.47
N ILE A 86 11.97 5.78 -1.01
CA ILE A 86 11.17 6.95 -1.39
C ILE A 86 11.17 7.14 -2.91
N LYS A 87 12.33 7.08 -3.55
CA LYS A 87 12.46 7.24 -5.00
C LYS A 87 11.64 6.21 -5.77
N ARG A 88 11.69 4.95 -5.35
CA ARG A 88 10.92 3.86 -5.96
C ARG A 88 9.42 4.06 -5.77
N LEU A 89 9.00 4.40 -4.55
CA LEU A 89 7.60 4.65 -4.25
C LEU A 89 7.05 5.85 -5.02
N ARG A 90 7.79 6.95 -5.13
CA ARG A 90 7.36 8.13 -5.89
C ARG A 90 7.00 7.79 -7.33
N THR A 91 7.83 7.00 -8.01
CA THR A 91 7.55 6.57 -9.39
C THR A 91 6.22 5.82 -9.51
N ALA A 92 5.94 4.92 -8.56
CA ALA A 92 4.70 4.16 -8.54
C ALA A 92 3.49 5.01 -8.15
N LEU A 93 3.62 5.81 -7.10
CA LEU A 93 2.54 6.63 -6.58
C LEU A 93 2.14 7.73 -7.56
N ASP A 94 3.09 8.38 -8.23
CA ASP A 94 2.84 9.34 -9.32
C ASP A 94 2.01 8.71 -10.44
N ALA A 95 2.42 7.51 -10.87
CA ALA A 95 1.73 6.79 -11.94
C ALA A 95 0.30 6.42 -11.53
N ILE A 96 0.13 5.82 -10.35
CA ILE A 96 -1.16 5.33 -9.88
C ILE A 96 -2.13 6.49 -9.62
N ARG A 97 -1.69 7.56 -8.95
CA ARG A 97 -2.56 8.72 -8.68
C ARG A 97 -3.00 9.45 -9.94
N THR A 98 -2.15 9.47 -10.98
CA THR A 98 -2.49 10.09 -12.26
C THR A 98 -3.57 9.32 -13.00
N ASP A 99 -3.43 7.99 -13.11
CA ASP A 99 -4.30 7.17 -13.95
C ASP A 99 -5.48 6.55 -13.17
N PHE A 100 -5.34 6.38 -11.85
CA PHE A 100 -6.35 5.81 -10.97
C PHE A 100 -6.56 6.68 -9.72
N PRO A 101 -7.05 7.92 -9.86
CA PRO A 101 -7.12 8.90 -8.75
C PRO A 101 -7.99 8.45 -7.58
N ASP A 102 -9.00 7.64 -7.84
CA ASP A 102 -9.97 7.18 -6.84
C ASP A 102 -9.61 5.88 -6.13
N VAL A 103 -8.54 5.18 -6.58
CA VAL A 103 -8.14 3.92 -5.97
C VAL A 103 -7.62 4.16 -4.54
N ILE A 104 -7.96 3.25 -3.64
CA ILE A 104 -7.41 3.26 -2.29
C ILE A 104 -5.98 2.73 -2.36
N ILE A 105 -5.03 3.53 -1.86
CA ILE A 105 -3.62 3.15 -1.82
C ILE A 105 -3.22 2.86 -0.38
N SER A 106 -2.60 1.71 -0.19
CA SER A 106 -1.81 1.33 0.96
C SER A 106 -0.33 1.40 0.60
N VAL A 107 0.52 1.83 1.51
CA VAL A 107 1.98 1.77 1.33
C VAL A 107 2.58 0.85 2.39
N ASP A 108 3.29 -0.17 1.93
CA ASP A 108 4.00 -1.12 2.78
C ASP A 108 5.39 -0.56 3.11
N THR A 109 5.52 -0.07 4.32
CA THR A 109 6.79 0.43 4.87
C THR A 109 6.77 0.42 6.39
N PHE A 110 7.91 0.15 7.01
CA PHE A 110 8.13 0.29 8.45
C PHE A 110 8.85 1.60 8.82
N ARG A 111 9.19 2.43 7.83
CA ARG A 111 9.97 3.66 8.03
C ARG A 111 9.06 4.87 8.11
N SER A 112 9.14 5.59 9.23
CA SER A 112 8.35 6.80 9.49
C SER A 112 8.53 7.88 8.42
N GLN A 113 9.77 8.10 7.96
CA GLN A 113 10.10 9.06 6.91
C GLN A 113 9.40 8.73 5.57
N VAL A 114 9.37 7.46 5.21
CA VAL A 114 8.70 6.97 3.99
C VAL A 114 7.18 7.11 4.11
N ALA A 115 6.63 6.71 5.26
CA ALA A 115 5.20 6.86 5.55
C ALA A 115 4.77 8.33 5.50
N LEU A 116 5.56 9.22 6.08
CA LEU A 116 5.28 10.66 6.07
C LEU A 116 5.23 11.24 4.66
N MET A 117 6.19 10.88 3.80
CA MET A 117 6.21 11.26 2.38
C MET A 117 4.96 10.74 1.66
N ALA A 118 4.62 9.47 1.85
CA ALA A 118 3.46 8.85 1.20
C ALA A 118 2.14 9.55 1.57
N VAL A 119 1.97 9.89 2.84
CA VAL A 119 0.78 10.59 3.31
C VAL A 119 0.75 12.04 2.84
N LYS A 120 1.85 12.79 2.99
CA LYS A 120 1.86 14.23 2.68
C LYS A 120 1.82 14.54 1.19
N ASP A 121 2.57 13.77 0.38
CA ASP A 121 2.76 14.10 -1.03
C ASP A 121 1.75 13.38 -1.93
N TYR A 122 1.20 12.24 -1.49
CA TYR A 122 0.33 11.38 -2.31
C TYR A 122 -1.03 11.07 -1.68
N GLU A 123 -1.29 11.57 -0.48
CA GLU A 123 -2.55 11.33 0.24
C GLU A 123 -2.91 9.83 0.26
N VAL A 124 -1.92 8.97 0.58
CA VAL A 124 -2.19 7.54 0.71
C VAL A 124 -3.15 7.29 1.86
N ASP A 125 -3.98 6.28 1.71
CA ASP A 125 -5.11 6.04 2.61
C ASP A 125 -4.71 5.16 3.79
N ILE A 126 -3.71 4.29 3.61
CA ILE A 126 -3.30 3.27 4.58
C ILE A 126 -1.78 3.20 4.61
N ILE A 127 -1.20 3.08 5.80
CA ILE A 127 0.18 2.62 5.99
C ILE A 127 0.13 1.19 6.52
N ASN A 128 0.73 0.28 5.77
CA ASN A 128 0.85 -1.13 6.12
C ASN A 128 2.24 -1.36 6.71
N ASP A 129 2.31 -1.37 8.04
CA ASP A 129 3.57 -1.59 8.77
C ASP A 129 3.48 -2.90 9.56
N ILE A 130 4.24 -3.90 9.13
CA ILE A 130 4.29 -5.19 9.79
C ILE A 130 4.82 -5.11 11.24
N SER A 131 5.60 -4.08 11.55
CA SER A 131 6.12 -3.85 12.90
C SER A 131 5.14 -3.10 13.81
N ALA A 132 4.03 -2.60 13.28
CA ALA A 132 3.05 -1.77 13.98
C ALA A 132 3.68 -0.54 14.68
N GLY A 133 4.65 0.09 14.00
CA GLY A 133 5.37 1.26 14.52
C GLY A 133 6.51 0.94 15.50
N ALA A 134 6.88 -0.33 15.66
CA ALA A 134 7.94 -0.72 16.61
C ALA A 134 9.36 -0.65 16.04
N ALA A 135 9.50 -0.55 14.71
CA ALA A 135 10.80 -0.58 14.03
C ALA A 135 11.41 0.81 13.78
N ASP A 136 10.61 1.91 13.89
CA ASP A 136 11.05 3.28 13.63
C ASP A 136 10.20 4.31 14.39
#